data_a1313ca787a6d7f7086297366857cc23
#
_entry.id   a1313ca787a6d7f7086297366857cc23
#
_cell.length_a   1.000
_cell.length_b   1.000
_cell.length_c   1.000
_cell.angle_alpha   90.00
_cell.angle_beta   90.00
_cell.angle_gamma   90.00
#
_symmetry.space_group_name_H-M   'P 1'
#
loop_
_entity.id
_entity.type
_entity.pdbx_description
1 polymer ?
#
loop_
_entity_poly.entity_id
_entity_poly.type
_entity_poly.pdbx_seq_one_letter_code
_entity_poly.pdbx_strand_id
1 'polypeptide(L)'
;MLGACTVAVSALVLGIVFHAPSPEPLRAMRGVALWAERARTLGDEEIDSASCDQNALDRGLILPTGEPTALGCDDARTVVLQARTSMAGDVLPVDAAKFAEATADWLDPHGLWSVAPDTPGGAVVKRNGERLLAELQQRPGAGPCAAALDVGSELATWSDELRRVFDQGARDGAEKSPPRSLADAWKLATSTPFEDGAVTHGARDLARELGRQVGALRAVYGDSIAPYAEAARSRTAPTIGAEGWSRVVTAAALRAYIPQLDAHGAWAPLDEEISIYDLALEAEPPERMWTEMSRTALGVRINRGAIAPLAEGDIVLKVQDVALAGVSVEQAEQLSVIADARHGTKARVTVLRAREAEPIDLVVQATSGGPDAAPPDAAPPELPFALVRYGDGRAAIIAINDVPDDLGAKLSSALARAREAHDLRGVVLDLRANGGGSTDGAIAALGLFLPGVSLFPMRRRDGEIEVDRAPDVPVEKRYTGPLAVVVDGDSASAAEMMAGGLASYRRAVVIGDNTYGKGCAQEYLDDDAHAGVLRLTTLLFSLPDGSPVQKVGISPQVRLSLPAATEREALVSRALGPWRGPDVRDQSRVKDVPWPTNGGRVGPCHDPTMCRALRALGATRAAAR
;
A
#
# COMPACT_ATOMS: atom_id res chain seq x y z
N MET A 1 -20.49 15.66 28.92
CA MET A 1 -19.34 15.59 27.99
C MET A 1 -19.59 14.61 26.85
N LEU A 2 -20.21 13.45 27.08
CA LEU A 2 -20.61 12.51 25.99
C LEU A 2 -21.44 13.17 24.86
N GLY A 3 -22.34 14.09 25.20
CA GLY A 3 -23.13 14.81 24.19
C GLY A 3 -22.34 15.72 23.26
N ALA A 4 -21.17 16.21 23.68
CA ALA A 4 -20.36 17.12 22.88
C ALA A 4 -19.52 16.37 21.81
N CYS A 5 -18.97 15.21 22.13
CA CYS A 5 -18.23 14.40 21.16
C CYS A 5 -19.18 13.78 20.11
N THR A 6 -20.34 13.28 20.53
CA THR A 6 -21.34 12.72 19.61
C THR A 6 -21.94 13.81 18.69
N VAL A 7 -22.12 15.02 19.19
CA VAL A 7 -22.62 16.17 18.41
C VAL A 7 -21.54 16.67 17.45
N ALA A 8 -20.26 16.65 17.85
CA ALA A 8 -19.16 17.08 16.97
C ALA A 8 -18.97 16.12 15.78
N VAL A 9 -19.03 14.81 16.02
CA VAL A 9 -18.97 13.80 14.95
C VAL A 9 -20.21 13.86 14.06
N SER A 10 -21.41 13.99 14.65
CA SER A 10 -22.65 14.12 13.87
C SER A 10 -22.72 15.45 13.11
N ALA A 11 -22.17 16.54 13.65
CA ALA A 11 -22.12 17.84 12.96
C ALA A 11 -21.10 17.82 11.80
N LEU A 12 -20.00 17.11 11.96
CA LEU A 12 -19.01 16.91 10.89
C LEU A 12 -19.62 16.09 9.73
N VAL A 13 -20.30 14.98 10.05
CA VAL A 13 -20.99 14.13 9.07
C VAL A 13 -22.15 14.87 8.40
N LEU A 14 -22.95 15.65 9.14
CA LEU A 14 -24.07 16.41 8.59
C LEU A 14 -23.61 17.65 7.79
N GLY A 15 -22.51 18.29 8.18
CA GLY A 15 -21.99 19.47 7.46
C GLY A 15 -21.44 19.12 6.07
N ILE A 16 -20.99 17.91 5.87
CA ILE A 16 -20.41 17.42 4.60
C ILE A 16 -21.48 16.91 3.64
N VAL A 17 -22.59 16.39 4.17
CA VAL A 17 -23.72 15.94 3.33
C VAL A 17 -24.47 17.10 2.66
N PHE A 18 -24.36 18.34 3.19
CA PHE A 18 -25.10 19.51 2.67
C PHE A 18 -24.28 20.44 1.76
N HIS A 19 -22.98 20.23 1.63
CA HIS A 19 -22.13 20.99 0.71
C HIS A 19 -21.40 19.97 -0.16
N ALA A 20 -21.94 19.67 -1.35
CA ALA A 20 -21.38 18.70 -2.29
C ALA A 20 -19.82 18.78 -2.29
N PRO A 21 -19.14 18.01 -1.46
CA PRO A 21 -17.69 18.02 -1.39
C PRO A 21 -17.14 17.11 -2.47
N SER A 22 -15.92 17.39 -2.88
CA SER A 22 -15.15 16.45 -3.69
C SER A 22 -15.14 15.05 -3.07
N PRO A 23 -15.07 13.98 -3.85
CA PRO A 23 -15.19 12.60 -3.36
C PRO A 23 -14.13 12.17 -2.32
N GLU A 24 -13.04 12.89 -2.15
CA GLU A 24 -11.94 12.50 -1.28
C GLU A 24 -12.10 12.81 0.22
N PRO A 25 -12.70 13.92 0.68
CA PRO A 25 -13.12 14.03 2.07
C PRO A 25 -14.05 12.90 2.51
N LEU A 26 -14.81 12.33 1.55
CA LEU A 26 -15.63 11.14 1.80
C LEU A 26 -14.80 9.86 2.01
N ARG A 27 -13.58 9.75 1.48
CA ARG A 27 -12.70 8.58 1.68
C ARG A 27 -12.13 8.53 3.09
N ALA A 28 -11.53 9.63 3.55
CA ALA A 28 -11.07 9.75 4.93
C ALA A 28 -12.21 9.58 5.93
N MET A 29 -13.43 10.07 5.56
CA MET A 29 -14.61 9.93 6.39
C MET A 29 -15.30 8.58 6.29
N ARG A 30 -15.16 7.83 5.20
CA ARG A 30 -15.61 6.44 5.14
C ARG A 30 -14.81 5.57 6.10
N GLY A 31 -13.49 5.75 6.19
CA GLY A 31 -12.68 5.11 7.21
C GLY A 31 -13.17 5.44 8.63
N VAL A 32 -13.45 6.72 8.90
CA VAL A 32 -14.01 7.19 10.20
C VAL A 32 -15.45 6.71 10.41
N ALA A 33 -16.29 6.68 9.37
CA ALA A 33 -17.68 6.21 9.47
C ALA A 33 -17.76 4.69 9.65
N LEU A 34 -16.95 3.92 8.95
CA LEU A 34 -16.77 2.48 9.16
C LEU A 34 -16.25 2.18 10.56
N TRP A 35 -15.27 2.95 11.02
CA TRP A 35 -14.77 2.85 12.37
C TRP A 35 -15.87 3.13 13.41
N ALA A 36 -16.66 4.20 13.23
CA ALA A 36 -17.77 4.54 14.12
C ALA A 36 -18.92 3.51 14.08
N GLU A 37 -19.12 2.84 12.93
CA GLU A 37 -20.13 1.78 12.79
C GLU A 37 -19.65 0.47 13.39
N ARG A 38 -18.38 0.13 13.23
CA ARG A 38 -17.73 -1.02 13.90
C ARG A 38 -17.62 -0.82 15.40
N ALA A 39 -17.30 0.37 15.90
CA ALA A 39 -17.35 0.67 17.32
C ALA A 39 -18.75 0.46 17.92
N ARG A 40 -19.81 0.62 17.11
CA ARG A 40 -21.19 0.32 17.50
C ARG A 40 -21.55 -1.17 17.43
N THR A 41 -20.95 -1.92 16.51
CA THR A 41 -21.21 -3.38 16.35
C THR A 41 -20.37 -4.24 17.28
N LEU A 42 -19.26 -3.73 17.82
CA LEU A 42 -18.42 -4.43 18.80
C LEU A 42 -18.98 -4.41 20.24
N GLY A 43 -20.22 -3.97 20.41
CA GLY A 43 -21.03 -4.15 21.61
C GLY A 43 -20.83 -3.06 22.66
N ASP A 44 -21.95 -2.75 23.33
CA ASP A 44 -22.07 -1.84 24.48
C ASP A 44 -21.34 -2.32 25.76
N GLU A 45 -20.36 -3.20 25.67
CA GLU A 45 -19.57 -3.62 26.81
C GLU A 45 -18.46 -2.61 27.10
N GLU A 46 -18.77 -1.71 28.03
CA GLU A 46 -17.84 -0.84 28.77
C GLU A 46 -16.88 0.01 27.93
N ILE A 47 -17.42 0.94 27.15
CA ILE A 47 -16.69 2.18 26.87
C ILE A 47 -16.78 3.02 28.15
N ASP A 48 -15.78 2.90 29.01
CA ASP A 48 -15.63 3.74 30.17
C ASP A 48 -15.61 5.20 29.72
N SER A 49 -16.57 5.99 30.19
CA SER A 49 -16.86 7.36 29.77
C SER A 49 -15.77 8.39 30.11
N ALA A 50 -14.61 7.95 30.59
CA ALA A 50 -13.49 8.80 30.94
C ALA A 50 -12.50 9.04 29.79
N SER A 51 -12.64 8.35 28.67
CA SER A 51 -11.66 8.43 27.60
C SER A 51 -12.32 8.63 26.24
N CYS A 52 -12.61 9.89 25.89
CA CYS A 52 -12.31 10.35 24.53
C CYS A 52 -10.78 10.27 24.39
N ASP A 53 -10.22 9.17 24.88
CA ASP A 53 -8.82 8.94 25.00
C ASP A 53 -8.35 8.29 23.68
N GLN A 54 -7.21 8.71 23.23
CA GLN A 54 -6.47 8.21 22.09
C GLN A 54 -6.40 6.66 22.03
N ASN A 55 -6.51 5.99 23.17
CA ASN A 55 -6.69 4.53 23.25
C ASN A 55 -7.96 4.00 22.54
N ALA A 56 -8.93 4.82 22.22
CA ALA A 56 -10.10 4.39 21.45
C ALA A 56 -9.83 4.36 19.95
N LEU A 57 -8.96 5.22 19.44
CA LEU A 57 -8.43 5.17 18.07
C LEU A 57 -7.47 3.99 17.92
N ASP A 58 -6.66 3.71 18.95
CA ASP A 58 -5.76 2.56 19.00
C ASP A 58 -6.51 1.20 18.99
N ARG A 59 -7.73 1.16 19.51
CA ARG A 59 -8.60 -0.05 19.45
C ARG A 59 -9.27 -0.23 18.10
N GLY A 60 -9.21 0.77 17.22
CA GLY A 60 -9.77 0.71 15.88
C GLY A 60 -8.93 -0.07 14.87
N LEU A 61 -7.66 -0.34 15.18
CA LEU A 61 -6.83 -1.21 14.35
C LEU A 61 -7.26 -2.66 14.57
N ILE A 62 -7.93 -3.25 13.62
CA ILE A 62 -8.23 -4.69 13.63
C ILE A 62 -6.91 -5.39 13.30
N LEU A 63 -6.35 -6.08 14.30
CA LEU A 63 -5.12 -6.84 14.12
C LEU A 63 -5.43 -8.19 13.46
N PRO A 64 -4.53 -8.68 12.59
CA PRO A 64 -4.66 -10.01 12.03
C PRO A 64 -4.75 -11.06 13.14
N THR A 65 -5.75 -11.93 13.07
CA THR A 65 -5.93 -13.01 14.06
C THR A 65 -4.87 -14.11 13.92
N GLY A 66 -4.26 -14.20 12.75
CA GLY A 66 -3.39 -15.31 12.34
C GLY A 66 -4.16 -16.57 11.95
N GLU A 67 -5.48 -16.53 11.98
CA GLU A 67 -6.33 -17.60 11.42
C GLU A 67 -6.45 -17.44 9.90
N PRO A 68 -6.67 -18.54 9.16
CA PRO A 68 -6.89 -18.44 7.72
C PRO A 68 -8.14 -17.61 7.40
N THR A 69 -8.03 -16.65 6.50
CA THR A 69 -9.18 -15.88 6.02
C THR A 69 -10.23 -16.80 5.43
N ALA A 70 -11.47 -16.66 5.85
CA ALA A 70 -12.58 -17.51 5.41
C ALA A 70 -13.77 -16.67 4.94
N LEU A 71 -14.29 -16.94 3.73
CA LEU A 71 -15.38 -16.20 3.11
C LEU A 71 -16.47 -17.15 2.59
N GLY A 72 -17.73 -16.77 2.76
CA GLY A 72 -18.85 -17.51 2.18
C GLY A 72 -18.85 -17.46 0.65
N CYS A 73 -19.44 -18.49 0.04
CA CYS A 73 -19.51 -18.57 -1.42
C CYS A 73 -20.29 -17.38 -2.03
N ASP A 74 -21.44 -17.05 -1.46
CA ASP A 74 -22.26 -15.94 -1.96
C ASP A 74 -21.67 -14.57 -1.62
N ASP A 75 -20.94 -14.45 -0.51
CA ASP A 75 -20.21 -13.24 -0.17
C ASP A 75 -19.13 -12.96 -1.21
N ALA A 76 -18.32 -13.97 -1.55
CA ALA A 76 -17.30 -13.84 -2.60
C ALA A 76 -17.90 -13.48 -3.97
N ARG A 77 -19.04 -14.07 -4.34
CA ARG A 77 -19.76 -13.74 -5.58
C ARG A 77 -20.27 -12.31 -5.57
N THR A 78 -20.73 -11.82 -4.42
CA THR A 78 -21.17 -10.44 -4.24
C THR A 78 -20.01 -9.48 -4.50
N VAL A 79 -18.84 -9.73 -3.92
CA VAL A 79 -17.64 -8.92 -4.15
C VAL A 79 -17.18 -8.99 -5.62
N VAL A 80 -17.22 -10.17 -6.25
CA VAL A 80 -16.89 -10.34 -7.67
C VAL A 80 -17.87 -9.54 -8.54
N LEU A 81 -19.16 -9.57 -8.24
CA LEU A 81 -20.16 -8.80 -8.97
C LEU A 81 -19.91 -7.30 -8.83
N GLN A 82 -19.67 -6.80 -7.61
CA GLN A 82 -19.32 -5.42 -7.34
C GLN A 82 -18.05 -5.03 -8.11
N ALA A 83 -16.98 -5.81 -8.05
CA ALA A 83 -15.74 -5.52 -8.77
C ALA A 83 -15.97 -5.40 -10.28
N ARG A 84 -16.73 -6.33 -10.87
CA ARG A 84 -17.05 -6.34 -12.30
C ARG A 84 -17.96 -5.20 -12.74
N THR A 85 -18.78 -4.67 -11.85
CA THR A 85 -19.70 -3.56 -12.14
C THR A 85 -19.11 -2.18 -11.83
N SER A 86 -18.11 -2.09 -10.95
CA SER A 86 -17.51 -0.82 -10.53
C SER A 86 -16.20 -0.47 -11.26
N MET A 87 -15.49 -1.44 -11.82
CA MET A 87 -14.22 -1.22 -12.52
C MET A 87 -14.41 -0.34 -13.77
N ALA A 88 -13.52 0.64 -13.98
CA ALA A 88 -13.65 1.63 -15.08
C ALA A 88 -13.49 1.07 -16.50
N GLY A 89 -13.02 -0.15 -16.67
CA GLY A 89 -12.76 -0.76 -17.96
C GLY A 89 -13.64 -1.96 -18.29
N ASP A 90 -13.38 -2.57 -19.43
CA ASP A 90 -14.06 -3.79 -19.84
C ASP A 90 -13.57 -4.99 -19.01
N VAL A 91 -14.51 -5.86 -18.66
CA VAL A 91 -14.21 -7.10 -17.96
C VAL A 91 -13.58 -8.11 -18.94
N LEU A 92 -12.29 -8.28 -18.87
CA LEU A 92 -11.58 -9.26 -19.69
C LEU A 92 -11.69 -10.68 -19.06
N PRO A 93 -11.67 -11.74 -19.89
CA PRO A 93 -11.67 -13.11 -19.40
C PRO A 93 -10.46 -13.37 -18.48
N VAL A 94 -10.66 -14.02 -17.36
CA VAL A 94 -9.60 -14.44 -16.44
C VAL A 94 -9.00 -15.76 -16.91
N ASP A 95 -7.68 -15.87 -16.88
CA ASP A 95 -6.96 -17.11 -17.20
C ASP A 95 -7.09 -18.10 -16.03
N ALA A 96 -7.74 -19.23 -16.27
CA ALA A 96 -8.02 -20.21 -15.24
C ALA A 96 -6.76 -20.86 -14.64
N ALA A 97 -5.69 -21.00 -15.43
CA ALA A 97 -4.44 -21.59 -14.93
C ALA A 97 -3.71 -20.62 -13.99
N LYS A 98 -3.58 -19.35 -14.39
CA LYS A 98 -3.01 -18.29 -13.55
C LYS A 98 -3.85 -18.04 -12.29
N PHE A 99 -5.17 -18.07 -12.42
CA PHE A 99 -6.09 -17.97 -11.31
C PHE A 99 -5.89 -19.10 -10.30
N ALA A 100 -5.78 -20.34 -10.77
CA ALA A 100 -5.57 -21.50 -9.91
C ALA A 100 -4.20 -21.45 -9.20
N GLU A 101 -3.16 -21.00 -9.91
CA GLU A 101 -1.83 -20.80 -9.34
C GLU A 101 -1.86 -19.74 -8.23
N ALA A 102 -2.37 -18.57 -8.51
CA ALA A 102 -2.51 -17.49 -7.53
C ALA A 102 -3.42 -17.88 -6.34
N THR A 103 -4.48 -18.68 -6.59
CA THR A 103 -5.32 -19.20 -5.49
C THR A 103 -4.53 -20.13 -4.58
N ALA A 104 -3.68 -20.99 -5.14
CA ALA A 104 -2.81 -21.87 -4.37
C ALA A 104 -1.80 -21.08 -3.53
N ASP A 105 -1.22 -20.02 -4.09
CA ASP A 105 -0.27 -19.14 -3.38
C ASP A 105 -0.93 -18.47 -2.16
N TRP A 106 -2.14 -17.98 -2.29
CA TRP A 106 -2.90 -17.40 -1.17
C TRP A 106 -3.30 -18.40 -0.07
N LEU A 107 -3.33 -19.68 -0.38
CA LEU A 107 -3.57 -20.74 0.60
C LEU A 107 -2.33 -21.12 1.40
N ASP A 108 -1.15 -20.66 1.00
CA ASP A 108 0.11 -21.20 1.46
C ASP A 108 1.01 -20.16 2.17
N PRO A 109 0.63 -19.68 3.37
CA PRO A 109 1.43 -18.69 4.10
C PRO A 109 2.80 -19.21 4.53
N HIS A 110 3.04 -20.53 4.46
CA HIS A 110 4.28 -21.17 4.90
C HIS A 110 5.07 -21.85 3.77
N GLY A 111 4.60 -21.82 2.52
CA GLY A 111 5.17 -22.62 1.43
C GLY A 111 4.93 -24.13 1.58
N LEU A 112 3.80 -24.52 2.21
CA LEU A 112 3.43 -25.92 2.46
C LEU A 112 2.54 -26.51 1.39
N TRP A 113 1.86 -25.66 0.60
CA TRP A 113 0.76 -26.08 -0.26
C TRP A 113 1.04 -25.91 -1.75
N SER A 114 1.81 -24.88 -2.14
CA SER A 114 2.01 -24.51 -3.55
C SER A 114 3.38 -24.91 -4.11
N VAL A 115 4.41 -24.98 -3.30
CA VAL A 115 5.79 -24.91 -3.75
C VAL A 115 6.35 -26.27 -4.18
N ALA A 116 5.92 -27.37 -3.59
CA ALA A 116 6.43 -28.69 -3.95
C ALA A 116 5.47 -29.45 -4.86
N PRO A 117 5.98 -30.15 -5.90
CA PRO A 117 5.14 -30.94 -6.81
C PRO A 117 4.32 -32.04 -6.11
N ASP A 118 4.73 -32.44 -4.92
CA ASP A 118 4.09 -33.44 -4.08
C ASP A 118 3.06 -32.88 -3.09
N THR A 119 2.80 -31.56 -3.11
CA THR A 119 1.77 -30.98 -2.24
C THR A 119 0.38 -31.23 -2.83
N PRO A 120 -0.48 -32.00 -2.15
CA PRO A 120 -1.84 -32.21 -2.61
C PRO A 120 -2.65 -30.92 -2.74
N GLY A 121 -2.36 -29.91 -1.89
CA GLY A 121 -3.04 -28.62 -1.90
C GLY A 121 -2.91 -27.89 -3.23
N GLY A 122 -1.68 -27.63 -3.70
CA GLY A 122 -1.44 -27.00 -5.00
C GLY A 122 -2.02 -27.80 -6.17
N ALA A 123 -1.87 -29.11 -6.15
CA ALA A 123 -2.40 -30.00 -7.18
C ALA A 123 -3.94 -30.00 -7.20
N VAL A 124 -4.60 -30.02 -6.07
CA VAL A 124 -6.08 -30.04 -6.00
C VAL A 124 -6.69 -28.73 -6.47
N VAL A 125 -6.09 -27.58 -6.11
CA VAL A 125 -6.52 -26.26 -6.59
C VAL A 125 -6.34 -26.17 -8.10
N LYS A 126 -5.19 -26.58 -8.63
CA LYS A 126 -4.92 -26.58 -10.08
C LYS A 126 -5.89 -27.45 -10.87
N ARG A 127 -6.22 -28.66 -10.37
CA ARG A 127 -7.23 -29.53 -11.01
C ARG A 127 -8.64 -28.97 -11.02
N ASN A 128 -8.99 -28.14 -10.03
CA ASN A 128 -10.32 -27.56 -9.87
C ASN A 128 -10.40 -26.09 -10.31
N GLY A 129 -9.31 -25.49 -10.81
CA GLY A 129 -9.21 -24.07 -11.10
C GLY A 129 -10.31 -23.53 -12.02
N GLU A 130 -10.60 -24.22 -13.13
CA GLU A 130 -11.69 -23.83 -14.03
C GLU A 130 -13.07 -23.87 -13.35
N ARG A 131 -13.32 -24.89 -12.51
CA ARG A 131 -14.58 -25.02 -11.78
C ARG A 131 -14.70 -23.94 -10.69
N LEU A 132 -13.64 -23.70 -9.92
CA LEU A 132 -13.58 -22.64 -8.91
C LEU A 132 -13.83 -21.27 -9.56
N LEU A 133 -13.17 -20.96 -10.66
CA LEU A 133 -13.37 -19.73 -11.41
C LEU A 133 -14.81 -19.58 -11.90
N ALA A 134 -15.35 -20.64 -12.48
CA ALA A 134 -16.73 -20.64 -12.99
C ALA A 134 -17.75 -20.44 -11.86
N GLU A 135 -17.54 -21.05 -10.69
CA GLU A 135 -18.41 -20.89 -9.52
C GLU A 135 -18.35 -19.49 -8.93
N LEU A 136 -17.13 -18.92 -8.83
CA LEU A 136 -16.91 -17.57 -8.31
C LEU A 136 -17.56 -16.49 -9.18
N GLN A 137 -17.64 -16.73 -10.50
CA GLN A 137 -18.24 -15.81 -11.46
C GLN A 137 -19.78 -15.93 -11.57
N GLN A 138 -20.40 -16.88 -10.88
CA GLN A 138 -21.85 -16.98 -10.82
C GLN A 138 -22.46 -15.81 -10.04
N ARG A 139 -23.78 -15.63 -10.18
CA ARG A 139 -24.49 -14.63 -9.38
C ARG A 139 -24.65 -15.11 -7.93
N PRO A 140 -24.68 -14.20 -6.95
CA PRO A 140 -25.09 -14.53 -5.60
C PRO A 140 -26.43 -15.29 -5.61
N GLY A 141 -26.56 -16.29 -4.76
CA GLY A 141 -27.74 -17.17 -4.69
C GLY A 141 -27.76 -18.31 -5.71
N ALA A 142 -26.72 -18.52 -6.50
CA ALA A 142 -26.65 -19.61 -7.49
C ALA A 142 -26.44 -21.03 -6.86
N GLY A 143 -26.37 -21.11 -5.54
CA GLY A 143 -26.15 -22.34 -4.81
C GLY A 143 -24.71 -22.50 -4.30
N PRO A 144 -24.38 -23.63 -3.65
CA PRO A 144 -23.09 -23.83 -2.99
C PRO A 144 -21.92 -23.88 -3.98
N CYS A 145 -20.74 -23.48 -3.55
CA CYS A 145 -19.49 -23.67 -4.27
C CYS A 145 -18.99 -25.12 -4.13
N ALA A 146 -19.45 -25.98 -4.99
CA ALA A 146 -19.14 -27.41 -4.91
C ALA A 146 -17.64 -27.70 -5.17
N ALA A 147 -17.02 -26.98 -6.08
CA ALA A 147 -15.58 -27.13 -6.34
C ALA A 147 -14.74 -26.67 -5.14
N ALA A 148 -15.15 -25.59 -4.45
CA ALA A 148 -14.49 -25.16 -3.23
C ALA A 148 -14.63 -26.18 -2.09
N LEU A 149 -15.79 -26.86 -2.01
CA LEU A 149 -16.01 -27.94 -1.04
C LEU A 149 -15.18 -29.20 -1.36
N ASP A 150 -15.08 -29.56 -2.65
CA ASP A 150 -14.22 -30.67 -3.07
C ASP A 150 -12.76 -30.41 -2.72
N VAL A 151 -12.25 -29.20 -3.03
CA VAL A 151 -10.90 -28.77 -2.65
C VAL A 151 -10.76 -28.75 -1.12
N GLY A 152 -11.71 -28.19 -0.40
CA GLY A 152 -11.69 -28.11 1.06
C GLY A 152 -11.64 -29.48 1.74
N SER A 153 -12.29 -30.49 1.18
CA SER A 153 -12.26 -31.87 1.69
C SER A 153 -10.86 -32.50 1.54
N GLU A 154 -10.19 -32.29 0.41
CA GLU A 154 -8.82 -32.76 0.22
C GLU A 154 -7.84 -31.99 1.11
N LEU A 155 -8.01 -30.66 1.27
CA LEU A 155 -7.18 -29.84 2.15
C LEU A 155 -7.32 -30.22 3.61
N ALA A 156 -8.53 -30.54 4.09
CA ALA A 156 -8.76 -31.03 5.45
C ALA A 156 -7.97 -32.32 5.71
N THR A 157 -8.01 -33.27 4.77
CA THR A 157 -7.25 -34.51 4.85
C THR A 157 -5.73 -34.26 4.87
N TRP A 158 -5.26 -33.34 4.03
CA TRP A 158 -3.86 -32.96 3.97
C TRP A 158 -3.39 -32.25 5.24
N SER A 159 -4.19 -31.36 5.79
CA SER A 159 -3.89 -30.69 7.05
C SER A 159 -3.75 -31.69 8.21
N ASP A 160 -4.61 -32.71 8.27
CA ASP A 160 -4.51 -33.78 9.26
C ASP A 160 -3.23 -34.62 9.10
N GLU A 161 -2.77 -34.80 7.89
CA GLU A 161 -1.49 -35.47 7.62
C GLU A 161 -0.30 -34.60 8.09
N LEU A 162 -0.28 -33.31 7.71
CA LEU A 162 0.78 -32.38 8.14
C LEU A 162 0.85 -32.27 9.66
N ARG A 163 -0.31 -32.25 10.33
CA ARG A 163 -0.36 -32.23 11.80
C ARG A 163 0.29 -33.44 12.42
N ARG A 164 -0.01 -34.64 11.91
CA ARG A 164 0.64 -35.87 12.39
C ARG A 164 2.15 -35.83 12.19
N VAL A 165 2.60 -35.29 11.06
CA VAL A 165 4.02 -35.13 10.75
C VAL A 165 4.70 -34.10 11.67
N PHE A 166 4.03 -32.96 11.92
CA PHE A 166 4.48 -31.95 12.88
C PHE A 166 4.60 -32.53 14.30
N ASP A 167 3.57 -33.23 14.78
CA ASP A 167 3.55 -33.83 16.10
C ASP A 167 4.63 -34.89 16.28
N GLN A 168 4.91 -35.66 15.22
CA GLN A 168 6.04 -36.62 15.24
C GLN A 168 7.38 -35.86 15.30
N GLY A 169 7.54 -34.80 14.51
CA GLY A 169 8.72 -33.93 14.59
C GLY A 169 8.92 -33.36 15.99
N ALA A 170 7.85 -32.89 16.63
CA ALA A 170 7.91 -32.32 17.98
C ALA A 170 8.39 -33.36 19.03
N ARG A 171 7.88 -34.59 18.97
CA ARG A 171 8.37 -35.68 19.83
C ARG A 171 9.85 -35.96 19.57
N ASP A 172 10.24 -36.09 18.30
CA ASP A 172 11.63 -36.37 17.92
C ASP A 172 12.57 -35.24 18.37
N GLY A 173 12.16 -34.00 18.27
CA GLY A 173 12.94 -32.85 18.73
C GLY A 173 13.15 -32.83 20.24
N ALA A 174 12.11 -33.12 21.00
CA ALA A 174 12.16 -33.14 22.45
C ALA A 174 12.99 -34.33 23.00
N GLU A 175 12.86 -35.51 22.41
CA GLU A 175 13.44 -36.75 22.93
C GLU A 175 14.84 -37.07 22.36
N LYS A 176 15.03 -36.85 21.03
CA LYS A 176 16.23 -37.31 20.34
C LYS A 176 17.29 -36.21 20.13
N SER A 177 16.88 -34.96 20.13
CA SER A 177 17.74 -33.83 19.78
C SER A 177 17.49 -32.58 20.60
N PRO A 178 17.30 -32.67 21.94
CA PRO A 178 17.13 -31.46 22.74
C PRO A 178 18.43 -30.65 22.76
N PRO A 179 18.35 -29.31 22.73
CA PRO A 179 19.51 -28.45 22.91
C PRO A 179 20.20 -28.72 24.26
N ARG A 180 21.51 -28.70 24.27
CA ARG A 180 22.29 -29.01 25.47
C ARG A 180 22.47 -27.79 26.41
N SER A 181 22.18 -26.61 25.88
CA SER A 181 22.33 -25.34 26.60
C SER A 181 21.32 -24.31 26.09
N LEU A 182 21.14 -23.25 26.84
CA LEU A 182 20.33 -22.11 26.42
C LEU A 182 20.89 -21.45 25.14
N ALA A 183 22.23 -21.45 24.99
CA ALA A 183 22.87 -20.94 23.77
C ALA A 183 22.55 -21.81 22.53
N ASP A 184 22.51 -23.15 22.68
CA ASP A 184 22.14 -24.04 21.60
C ASP A 184 20.63 -23.87 21.26
N ALA A 185 19.78 -23.70 22.29
CA ALA A 185 18.36 -23.41 22.11
C ALA A 185 18.15 -22.08 21.36
N TRP A 186 18.91 -21.04 21.75
CA TRP A 186 18.86 -19.76 21.06
C TRP A 186 19.26 -19.86 19.58
N LYS A 187 20.36 -20.56 19.30
CA LYS A 187 20.77 -20.79 17.90
C LYS A 187 19.70 -21.51 17.09
N LEU A 188 18.99 -22.47 17.70
CA LEU A 188 17.88 -23.15 17.07
C LEU A 188 16.68 -22.22 16.89
N ALA A 189 16.32 -21.43 17.90
CA ALA A 189 15.19 -20.51 17.86
C ALA A 189 15.34 -19.41 16.80
N THR A 190 16.57 -18.98 16.51
CA THR A 190 16.88 -17.98 15.47
C THR A 190 17.05 -18.56 14.08
N SER A 191 16.96 -19.88 13.90
CA SER A 191 17.01 -20.49 12.57
C SER A 191 15.73 -20.20 11.80
N THR A 192 15.88 -20.02 10.49
CA THR A 192 14.80 -19.63 9.57
C THR A 192 14.47 -20.79 8.65
N PRO A 193 13.61 -21.74 9.06
CA PRO A 193 13.32 -22.95 8.27
C PRO A 193 12.58 -22.65 6.95
N PHE A 194 12.16 -21.38 6.76
CA PHE A 194 11.38 -20.94 5.61
C PHE A 194 12.22 -20.41 4.43
N GLU A 195 13.47 -19.97 4.67
CA GLU A 195 14.20 -19.17 3.67
C GLU A 195 15.00 -20.00 2.64
N ASP A 196 15.68 -21.08 3.05
CA ASP A 196 16.61 -21.75 2.14
C ASP A 196 16.34 -23.24 1.85
N GLY A 197 15.42 -23.86 2.53
CA GLY A 197 15.26 -25.31 2.47
C GLY A 197 13.86 -25.82 2.14
N ALA A 198 12.86 -24.98 2.34
CA ALA A 198 11.46 -25.39 2.18
C ALA A 198 11.14 -25.83 0.74
N VAL A 199 11.70 -25.12 -0.22
CA VAL A 199 11.50 -25.38 -1.67
C VAL A 199 12.17 -26.69 -2.09
N THR A 200 13.23 -27.10 -1.41
CA THR A 200 14.02 -28.28 -1.80
C THR A 200 13.57 -29.58 -1.13
N HIS A 201 12.86 -29.51 -0.01
CA HIS A 201 12.57 -30.67 0.83
C HIS A 201 11.09 -31.10 0.88
N GLY A 202 10.17 -30.27 0.35
CA GLY A 202 8.74 -30.57 0.34
C GLY A 202 8.02 -30.24 1.65
N ALA A 203 6.69 -30.15 1.57
CA ALA A 203 5.82 -29.68 2.65
C ALA A 203 5.87 -30.55 3.93
N ARG A 204 5.95 -31.88 3.77
CA ARG A 204 6.04 -32.81 4.91
C ARG A 204 7.33 -32.63 5.69
N ASP A 205 8.42 -32.37 4.99
CA ASP A 205 9.73 -32.19 5.63
C ASP A 205 9.79 -30.85 6.36
N LEU A 206 9.19 -29.80 5.79
CA LEU A 206 9.06 -28.50 6.48
C LEU A 206 8.18 -28.63 7.73
N ALA A 207 7.02 -29.27 7.63
CA ALA A 207 6.16 -29.48 8.80
C ALA A 207 6.85 -30.30 9.90
N ARG A 208 7.62 -31.33 9.50
CA ARG A 208 8.43 -32.13 10.44
C ARG A 208 9.52 -31.30 11.09
N GLU A 209 10.21 -30.47 10.33
CA GLU A 209 11.29 -29.62 10.83
C GLU A 209 10.77 -28.55 11.78
N LEU A 210 9.64 -27.88 11.43
CA LEU A 210 8.97 -26.94 12.35
C LEU A 210 8.58 -27.64 13.66
N GLY A 211 7.96 -28.80 13.58
CA GLY A 211 7.64 -29.62 14.76
C GLY A 211 8.89 -29.94 15.56
N ARG A 212 9.97 -30.40 14.91
CA ARG A 212 11.23 -30.74 15.57
C ARG A 212 11.83 -29.54 16.32
N GLN A 213 11.85 -28.36 15.70
CA GLN A 213 12.34 -27.14 16.34
C GLN A 213 11.47 -26.77 17.53
N VAL A 214 10.15 -26.73 17.37
CA VAL A 214 9.20 -26.41 18.45
C VAL A 214 9.35 -27.40 19.63
N GLY A 215 9.42 -28.70 19.37
CA GLY A 215 9.60 -29.72 20.41
C GLY A 215 10.93 -29.60 21.16
N ALA A 216 12.01 -29.38 20.41
CA ALA A 216 13.34 -29.19 20.98
C ALA A 216 13.43 -27.90 21.84
N LEU A 217 12.82 -26.79 21.37
CA LEU A 217 12.78 -25.53 22.12
C LEU A 217 11.92 -25.68 23.39
N ARG A 218 10.79 -26.38 23.30
CA ARG A 218 9.92 -26.65 24.46
C ARG A 218 10.64 -27.48 25.55
N ALA A 219 11.53 -28.38 25.16
CA ALA A 219 12.33 -29.14 26.11
C ALA A 219 13.26 -28.26 26.97
N VAL A 220 13.65 -27.06 26.47
CA VAL A 220 14.53 -26.13 27.18
C VAL A 220 13.75 -25.01 27.87
N TYR A 221 12.82 -24.36 27.15
CA TYR A 221 12.04 -23.22 27.67
C TYR A 221 10.77 -23.65 28.45
N GLY A 222 10.43 -24.93 28.43
CA GLY A 222 9.29 -25.46 29.18
C GLY A 222 7.93 -24.90 28.73
N ASP A 223 7.07 -24.70 29.72
CA ASP A 223 5.69 -24.25 29.48
C ASP A 223 5.59 -22.74 29.16
N SER A 224 6.65 -21.97 29.37
CA SER A 224 6.69 -20.53 29.07
C SER A 224 6.47 -20.24 27.58
N ILE A 225 6.83 -21.19 26.69
CA ILE A 225 6.62 -21.05 25.25
C ILE A 225 5.46 -21.92 24.72
N ALA A 226 4.71 -22.62 25.59
CA ALA A 226 3.63 -23.51 25.17
C ALA A 226 2.55 -22.84 24.31
N PRO A 227 2.10 -21.61 24.59
CA PRO A 227 1.10 -20.93 23.74
C PRO A 227 1.61 -20.68 22.31
N TYR A 228 2.89 -20.35 22.17
CA TYR A 228 3.50 -20.09 20.85
C TYR A 228 3.78 -21.38 20.08
N ALA A 229 4.11 -22.44 20.79
CA ALA A 229 4.23 -23.78 20.22
C ALA A 229 2.89 -24.29 19.68
N GLU A 230 1.78 -24.05 20.39
CA GLU A 230 0.44 -24.41 19.93
C GLU A 230 0.01 -23.50 18.75
N ALA A 231 0.31 -22.21 18.77
CA ALA A 231 0.08 -21.33 17.63
C ALA A 231 0.85 -21.79 16.38
N ALA A 232 2.12 -22.17 16.52
CA ALA A 232 2.90 -22.75 15.43
C ALA A 232 2.24 -24.00 14.85
N ARG A 233 1.79 -24.90 15.72
CA ARG A 233 1.13 -26.15 15.35
C ARG A 233 -0.19 -25.93 14.64
N SER A 234 -1.09 -25.12 15.23
CA SER A 234 -2.42 -24.88 14.70
C SER A 234 -2.39 -24.13 13.36
N ARG A 235 -1.45 -23.18 13.18
CA ARG A 235 -1.32 -22.44 11.92
C ARG A 235 -0.58 -23.21 10.85
N THR A 236 0.37 -24.07 11.20
CA THR A 236 1.03 -24.99 10.24
C THR A 236 0.02 -26.00 9.68
N ALA A 237 -0.88 -26.48 10.51
CA ALA A 237 -1.87 -27.49 10.13
C ALA A 237 -3.21 -27.22 10.83
N PRO A 238 -4.02 -26.28 10.33
CA PRO A 238 -5.28 -25.87 10.95
C PRO A 238 -6.27 -27.03 11.08
N THR A 239 -6.95 -27.09 12.24
CA THR A 239 -8.00 -28.10 12.52
C THR A 239 -9.36 -27.54 12.11
N ILE A 240 -9.57 -27.36 10.82
CA ILE A 240 -10.86 -26.95 10.26
C ILE A 240 -11.42 -28.07 9.37
N GLY A 241 -12.72 -28.27 9.40
CA GLY A 241 -13.36 -29.29 8.56
C GLY A 241 -13.43 -28.87 7.08
N ALA A 242 -13.97 -29.77 6.26
CA ALA A 242 -14.10 -29.53 4.82
C ALA A 242 -14.85 -28.23 4.47
N GLU A 243 -15.91 -27.90 5.21
CA GLU A 243 -16.66 -26.63 5.01
C GLU A 243 -15.84 -25.40 5.40
N GLY A 244 -15.07 -25.46 6.50
CA GLY A 244 -14.15 -24.39 6.88
C GLY A 244 -13.08 -24.16 5.83
N TRP A 245 -12.45 -25.24 5.36
CA TRP A 245 -11.49 -25.16 4.26
C TRP A 245 -12.12 -24.67 2.96
N SER A 246 -13.36 -25.04 2.64
CA SER A 246 -14.08 -24.50 1.48
C SER A 246 -14.18 -22.98 1.54
N ARG A 247 -14.46 -22.42 2.72
CA ARG A 247 -14.51 -20.96 2.91
C ARG A 247 -13.14 -20.30 2.80
N VAL A 248 -12.07 -20.97 3.27
CA VAL A 248 -10.69 -20.48 3.10
C VAL A 248 -10.30 -20.48 1.62
N VAL A 249 -10.62 -21.55 0.88
CA VAL A 249 -10.41 -21.63 -0.58
C VAL A 249 -11.17 -20.52 -1.31
N THR A 250 -12.38 -20.23 -0.89
CA THR A 250 -13.21 -19.17 -1.50
C THR A 250 -12.58 -17.79 -1.28
N ALA A 251 -12.07 -17.49 -0.09
CA ALA A 251 -11.36 -16.24 0.19
C ALA A 251 -10.06 -16.13 -0.62
N ALA A 252 -9.26 -17.20 -0.67
CA ALA A 252 -8.05 -17.25 -1.49
C ALA A 252 -8.35 -17.07 -2.99
N ALA A 253 -9.43 -17.69 -3.47
CA ALA A 253 -9.88 -17.53 -4.85
C ALA A 253 -10.31 -16.08 -5.16
N LEU A 254 -10.97 -15.40 -4.22
CA LEU A 254 -11.31 -13.98 -4.37
C LEU A 254 -10.05 -13.11 -4.44
N ARG A 255 -9.08 -13.32 -3.53
CA ARG A 255 -7.79 -12.61 -3.55
C ARG A 255 -7.02 -12.83 -4.86
N ALA A 256 -7.08 -14.04 -5.41
CA ALA A 256 -6.46 -14.36 -6.69
C ALA A 256 -7.20 -13.76 -7.89
N TYR A 257 -8.51 -13.62 -7.79
CA TYR A 257 -9.37 -13.16 -8.88
C TYR A 257 -9.23 -11.65 -9.14
N ILE A 258 -9.27 -10.84 -8.09
CA ILE A 258 -9.32 -9.37 -8.22
C ILE A 258 -8.12 -8.80 -8.98
N PRO A 259 -6.84 -9.17 -8.69
CA PRO A 259 -5.70 -8.67 -9.47
C PRO A 259 -5.68 -9.14 -10.92
N GLN A 260 -6.37 -10.23 -11.24
CA GLN A 260 -6.51 -10.70 -12.62
C GLN A 260 -7.67 -10.05 -13.37
N LEU A 261 -8.58 -9.41 -12.65
CA LEU A 261 -9.62 -8.58 -13.23
C LEU A 261 -9.08 -7.17 -13.51
N ASP A 262 -8.38 -6.61 -12.54
CA ASP A 262 -7.81 -5.27 -12.54
C ASP A 262 -6.36 -5.33 -12.05
N ALA A 263 -5.41 -4.91 -12.89
CA ALA A 263 -3.98 -4.97 -12.60
C ALA A 263 -3.57 -4.19 -11.33
N HIS A 264 -4.35 -3.20 -10.94
CA HIS A 264 -4.18 -2.41 -9.72
C HIS A 264 -5.20 -2.75 -8.63
N GLY A 265 -6.05 -3.76 -8.89
CA GLY A 265 -7.08 -4.22 -7.97
C GLY A 265 -6.53 -5.14 -6.89
N ALA A 266 -7.15 -5.08 -5.72
CA ALA A 266 -6.90 -6.01 -4.61
C ALA A 266 -8.15 -6.13 -3.75
N TRP A 267 -8.27 -7.23 -3.03
CA TRP A 267 -9.23 -7.40 -1.95
C TRP A 267 -8.51 -7.94 -0.72
N ALA A 268 -8.81 -7.36 0.43
CA ALA A 268 -8.35 -7.85 1.72
C ALA A 268 -9.50 -7.93 2.72
N PRO A 269 -9.52 -8.93 3.62
CA PRO A 269 -10.47 -8.98 4.71
C PRO A 269 -10.24 -7.83 5.69
N LEU A 270 -11.20 -7.57 6.55
CA LEU A 270 -11.20 -6.44 7.47
C LEU A 270 -9.99 -6.43 8.43
N ASP A 271 -9.54 -7.60 8.85
CA ASP A 271 -8.37 -7.74 9.73
C ASP A 271 -7.02 -7.64 9.01
N GLU A 272 -7.04 -7.56 7.69
CA GLU A 272 -5.85 -7.36 6.85
C GLU A 272 -5.98 -6.15 5.89
N GLU A 273 -6.95 -5.27 6.10
CA GLU A 273 -7.23 -4.14 5.19
C GLU A 273 -6.02 -3.22 4.97
N ILE A 274 -5.16 -3.05 5.99
CA ILE A 274 -3.94 -2.25 5.88
C ILE A 274 -3.02 -2.75 4.77
N SER A 275 -3.06 -4.05 4.44
CA SER A 275 -2.20 -4.64 3.41
C SER A 275 -2.45 -4.10 2.00
N ILE A 276 -3.64 -3.57 1.75
CA ILE A 276 -4.01 -3.04 0.43
C ILE A 276 -4.09 -1.51 0.38
N TYR A 277 -4.03 -0.82 1.52
CA TYR A 277 -3.93 0.64 1.50
C TYR A 277 -2.56 1.05 0.97
N ASP A 278 -2.56 2.06 0.13
CA ASP A 278 -1.33 2.66 -0.39
C ASP A 278 -0.81 3.67 0.64
N LEU A 279 -0.12 3.15 1.64
CA LEU A 279 0.41 3.95 2.76
C LEU A 279 1.42 5.03 2.30
N ALA A 280 1.94 4.93 1.09
CA ALA A 280 2.78 5.97 0.50
C ALA A 280 1.99 7.26 0.18
N LEU A 281 0.65 7.20 0.14
CA LEU A 281 -0.21 8.37 -0.04
C LEU A 281 -0.50 9.11 1.27
N GLU A 282 -0.18 8.52 2.42
CA GLU A 282 -0.34 9.17 3.70
C GLU A 282 0.78 10.18 3.92
N ALA A 283 0.43 11.33 4.48
CA ALA A 283 1.38 12.42 4.75
C ALA A 283 2.52 11.97 5.69
N GLU A 284 2.28 10.97 6.52
CA GLU A 284 3.25 10.32 7.40
C GLU A 284 2.99 8.82 7.40
N PRO A 285 3.94 8.00 6.90
CA PRO A 285 3.79 6.56 6.94
C PRO A 285 3.71 6.08 8.39
N PRO A 286 2.90 5.04 8.69
CA PRO A 286 2.77 4.52 10.02
C PRO A 286 4.12 4.06 10.57
N GLU A 287 4.37 4.38 11.84
CA GLU A 287 5.58 3.93 12.52
C GLU A 287 5.53 2.41 12.72
N ARG A 288 6.64 1.75 12.46
CA ARG A 288 6.78 0.30 12.62
C ARG A 288 7.74 -0.04 13.75
N MET A 289 7.39 -1.04 14.55
CA MET A 289 8.24 -1.53 15.63
C MET A 289 9.53 -2.19 15.12
N TRP A 290 9.53 -2.67 13.87
CA TRP A 290 10.70 -3.18 13.14
C TRP A 290 10.48 -3.01 11.62
N THR A 291 11.57 -2.93 10.86
CA THR A 291 11.54 -2.73 9.40
C THR A 291 11.93 -3.97 8.60
N GLU A 292 12.83 -4.80 9.14
CA GLU A 292 13.23 -6.05 8.50
C GLU A 292 13.11 -7.22 9.48
N MET A 293 12.58 -8.32 9.01
CA MET A 293 12.36 -9.52 9.82
C MET A 293 12.58 -10.80 9.04
N SER A 294 12.71 -11.92 9.79
CA SER A 294 12.61 -13.27 9.25
C SER A 294 11.73 -14.15 10.13
N ARG A 295 11.00 -15.07 9.51
CA ARG A 295 10.12 -15.99 10.22
C ARG A 295 10.92 -17.10 10.90
N THR A 296 10.56 -17.43 12.13
CA THR A 296 11.10 -18.55 12.90
C THR A 296 9.99 -19.51 13.32
N ALA A 297 10.35 -20.63 13.90
CA ALA A 297 9.36 -21.61 14.36
C ALA A 297 8.41 -21.08 15.46
N LEU A 298 8.81 -20.10 16.25
CA LEU A 298 8.02 -19.55 17.36
C LEU A 298 7.50 -18.12 17.15
N GLY A 299 7.88 -17.46 16.05
CA GLY A 299 7.49 -16.09 15.78
C GLY A 299 8.35 -15.44 14.70
N VAL A 300 8.61 -14.14 14.81
CA VAL A 300 9.45 -13.39 13.89
C VAL A 300 10.69 -12.82 14.58
N ARG A 301 11.84 -13.01 13.96
CA ARG A 301 13.10 -12.42 14.40
C ARG A 301 13.27 -11.05 13.78
N ILE A 302 13.58 -10.06 14.59
CA ILE A 302 13.89 -8.71 14.13
C ILE A 302 15.31 -8.71 13.56
N ASN A 303 15.45 -8.38 12.28
CA ASN A 303 16.75 -8.27 11.61
C ASN A 303 17.28 -6.83 11.65
N ARG A 304 16.39 -5.83 11.50
CA ARG A 304 16.74 -4.40 11.49
C ARG A 304 15.56 -3.51 11.90
N GLY A 305 15.90 -2.31 12.37
CA GLY A 305 14.94 -1.22 12.59
C GLY A 305 14.09 -1.40 13.85
N ALA A 306 14.63 -2.06 14.88
CA ALA A 306 13.93 -2.23 16.14
C ALA A 306 13.77 -0.89 16.88
N ILE A 307 12.56 -0.59 17.36
CA ILE A 307 12.30 0.54 18.26
C ILE A 307 12.50 0.06 19.71
N ALA A 308 13.24 0.84 20.51
CA ALA A 308 13.43 0.52 21.93
C ALA A 308 12.08 0.40 22.68
N PRO A 309 11.90 -0.57 23.59
CA PRO A 309 12.90 -1.46 24.19
C PRO A 309 13.17 -2.77 23.41
N LEU A 310 12.65 -2.93 22.20
CA LEU A 310 13.03 -4.02 21.31
C LEU A 310 14.47 -3.88 20.85
N ALA A 311 15.09 -4.99 20.51
CA ALA A 311 16.45 -5.04 20.00
C ALA A 311 16.53 -5.90 18.74
N GLU A 312 17.49 -5.58 17.87
CA GLU A 312 17.82 -6.45 16.74
C GLU A 312 18.26 -7.83 17.26
N GLY A 313 17.72 -8.87 16.65
CA GLY A 313 17.92 -10.24 17.08
C GLY A 313 16.82 -10.78 18.01
N ASP A 314 15.99 -9.96 18.64
CA ASP A 314 14.83 -10.44 19.40
C ASP A 314 13.90 -11.27 18.51
N ILE A 315 13.32 -12.34 19.08
CA ILE A 315 12.25 -13.09 18.46
C ILE A 315 10.93 -12.60 19.07
N VAL A 316 10.13 -11.90 18.30
CA VAL A 316 8.80 -11.47 18.72
C VAL A 316 7.87 -12.68 18.67
N LEU A 317 7.38 -13.06 19.84
CA LEU A 317 6.49 -14.20 20.02
C LEU A 317 5.00 -13.78 19.94
N LYS A 318 4.70 -12.54 20.40
CA LYS A 318 3.33 -12.03 20.48
C LYS A 318 3.32 -10.51 20.41
N VAL A 319 2.36 -9.95 19.69
CA VAL A 319 1.99 -8.52 19.70
C VAL A 319 0.54 -8.43 20.15
N GLN A 320 0.28 -7.60 21.17
CA GLN A 320 -1.02 -7.57 21.86
C GLN A 320 -1.43 -8.99 22.28
N ASP A 321 -2.52 -9.51 21.74
CA ASP A 321 -3.01 -10.86 22.02
C ASP A 321 -2.75 -11.85 20.87
N VAL A 322 -2.06 -11.41 19.80
CA VAL A 322 -1.77 -12.22 18.62
C VAL A 322 -0.38 -12.84 18.70
N ALA A 323 -0.30 -14.17 18.77
CA ALA A 323 0.95 -14.92 18.65
C ALA A 323 1.47 -14.85 17.20
N LEU A 324 2.79 -14.69 17.00
CA LEU A 324 3.39 -14.54 15.68
C LEU A 324 3.93 -15.86 15.08
N ALA A 325 3.91 -16.95 15.84
CA ALA A 325 4.26 -18.26 15.30
C ALA A 325 3.30 -18.64 14.17
N GLY A 326 3.81 -18.88 12.99
CA GLY A 326 3.01 -19.33 11.85
C GLY A 326 2.18 -18.27 11.12
N VAL A 327 2.34 -16.97 11.41
CA VAL A 327 1.70 -15.91 10.61
C VAL A 327 2.40 -15.73 9.25
N SER A 328 1.70 -15.19 8.27
CA SER A 328 2.30 -14.81 6.98
C SER A 328 3.27 -13.63 7.12
N VAL A 329 4.03 -13.34 6.08
CA VAL A 329 4.91 -12.16 6.04
C VAL A 329 4.06 -10.90 6.12
N GLU A 330 2.98 -10.84 5.35
CA GLU A 330 2.05 -9.71 5.29
C GLU A 330 1.40 -9.43 6.66
N GLN A 331 0.92 -10.49 7.34
CA GLN A 331 0.36 -10.35 8.69
C GLN A 331 1.41 -9.87 9.69
N ALA A 332 2.64 -10.39 9.62
CA ALA A 332 3.73 -9.98 10.51
C ALA A 332 4.16 -8.51 10.26
N GLU A 333 4.10 -8.05 9.01
CA GLU A 333 4.33 -6.64 8.66
C GLU A 333 3.23 -5.73 9.22
N GLN A 334 1.97 -6.12 9.13
CA GLN A 334 0.87 -5.37 9.72
C GLN A 334 0.97 -5.31 11.25
N LEU A 335 1.31 -6.44 11.88
CA LEU A 335 1.53 -6.49 13.33
C LEU A 335 2.75 -5.67 13.79
N SER A 336 3.63 -5.25 12.87
CA SER A 336 4.74 -4.34 13.17
C SER A 336 4.31 -2.89 13.35
N VAL A 337 3.15 -2.50 12.81
CA VAL A 337 2.62 -1.14 12.89
C VAL A 337 2.21 -0.84 14.33
N ILE A 338 2.75 0.26 14.89
CA ILE A 338 2.50 0.60 16.27
C ILE A 338 1.47 1.70 16.42
N ALA A 339 1.45 2.69 15.52
CA ALA A 339 0.47 3.77 15.47
C ALA A 339 0.60 4.72 14.30
N ASP A 340 -0.46 5.50 14.11
CA ASP A 340 -0.41 6.81 13.49
C ASP A 340 0.45 7.76 14.35
N ALA A 341 1.44 8.39 13.73
CA ALA A 341 2.49 9.22 14.34
C ALA A 341 2.01 10.37 15.26
N ARG A 342 0.73 10.67 15.29
CA ARG A 342 0.16 11.82 16.01
C ARG A 342 -0.17 11.55 17.47
N HIS A 343 -0.18 10.31 17.94
CA HIS A 343 -0.92 9.96 19.15
C HIS A 343 -0.21 9.09 20.20
N GLY A 344 1.07 8.78 20.03
CA GLY A 344 1.87 8.15 21.09
C GLY A 344 1.38 6.77 21.54
N THR A 345 1.11 5.87 20.61
CA THR A 345 0.57 4.56 20.89
C THR A 345 1.57 3.63 21.57
N LYS A 346 1.04 2.73 22.36
CA LYS A 346 1.80 1.69 23.05
C LYS A 346 1.36 0.31 22.59
N ALA A 347 2.32 -0.54 22.22
CA ALA A 347 2.07 -1.95 21.94
C ALA A 347 2.68 -2.83 23.03
N ARG A 348 1.93 -3.83 23.51
CA ARG A 348 2.47 -4.90 24.36
C ARG A 348 3.05 -5.96 23.45
N VAL A 349 4.33 -6.30 23.69
CA VAL A 349 5.07 -7.24 22.87
C VAL A 349 5.75 -8.25 23.78
N THR A 350 5.59 -9.53 23.52
CA THR A 350 6.34 -10.59 24.19
C THR A 350 7.45 -11.06 23.28
N VAL A 351 8.68 -11.07 23.79
CA VAL A 351 9.86 -11.48 23.03
C VAL A 351 10.63 -12.59 23.72
N LEU A 352 11.29 -13.41 22.92
CA LEU A 352 12.39 -14.27 23.40
C LEU A 352 13.70 -13.58 23.03
N ARG A 353 14.59 -13.44 24.02
CA ARG A 353 15.87 -12.72 23.87
C ARG A 353 17.05 -13.63 24.19
N ALA A 354 18.19 -13.38 23.56
CA ALA A 354 19.42 -14.13 23.82
C ALA A 354 19.77 -14.14 25.30
N ARG A 355 20.14 -15.33 25.82
CA ARG A 355 20.51 -15.59 27.23
C ARG A 355 19.38 -15.52 28.25
N GLU A 356 18.17 -15.18 27.85
CA GLU A 356 17.02 -15.26 28.76
C GLU A 356 16.42 -16.67 28.71
N ALA A 357 16.01 -17.18 29.87
CA ALA A 357 15.42 -18.52 29.99
C ALA A 357 13.91 -18.50 29.79
N GLU A 358 13.28 -17.33 29.83
CA GLU A 358 11.84 -17.13 29.70
C GLU A 358 11.55 -15.96 28.76
N PRO A 359 10.36 -15.95 28.13
CA PRO A 359 9.89 -14.79 27.37
C PRO A 359 9.76 -13.53 28.24
N ILE A 360 10.00 -12.38 27.65
CA ILE A 360 9.96 -11.07 28.29
C ILE A 360 8.80 -10.26 27.71
N ASP A 361 7.96 -9.70 28.57
CA ASP A 361 6.93 -8.76 28.18
C ASP A 361 7.48 -7.33 28.16
N LEU A 362 7.32 -6.67 27.04
CA LEU A 362 7.77 -5.30 26.77
C LEU A 362 6.58 -4.43 26.41
N VAL A 363 6.69 -3.14 26.71
CA VAL A 363 5.81 -2.11 26.17
C VAL A 363 6.63 -1.25 25.22
N VAL A 364 6.31 -1.31 23.96
CA VAL A 364 6.88 -0.46 22.91
C VAL A 364 6.02 0.77 22.78
N GLN A 365 6.63 1.93 22.67
CA GLN A 365 5.95 3.20 22.47
C GLN A 365 6.44 3.81 21.16
N ALA A 366 5.52 4.32 20.34
CA ALA A 366 5.86 5.07 19.16
C ALA A 366 6.78 6.24 19.48
N THR A 367 7.80 6.45 18.65
CA THR A 367 8.80 7.51 18.86
C THR A 367 8.31 8.86 18.36
N SER A 368 7.42 8.85 17.40
CA SER A 368 6.82 10.03 16.75
C SER A 368 5.81 10.81 17.62
N GLY A 369 5.72 10.51 18.90
CA GLY A 369 4.94 11.27 19.90
C GLY A 369 5.74 11.67 21.13
N GLY A 370 7.09 11.50 21.12
CA GLY A 370 7.96 11.89 22.24
C GLY A 370 8.02 13.41 22.46
N PRO A 371 8.55 13.85 23.62
CA PRO A 371 8.69 15.29 23.95
C PRO A 371 9.56 16.08 22.96
N ASP A 372 10.29 15.38 22.07
CA ASP A 372 11.08 15.94 20.97
C ASP A 372 10.35 15.84 19.60
N ALA A 373 9.12 15.33 19.57
CA ALA A 373 8.30 15.41 18.37
C ALA A 373 8.07 16.88 18.03
N ALA A 374 8.18 17.21 16.75
CA ALA A 374 7.92 18.56 16.30
C ALA A 374 6.55 19.01 16.87
N PRO A 375 6.46 20.22 17.44
CA PRO A 375 5.20 20.70 18.00
C PRO A 375 4.11 20.61 16.93
N PRO A 376 2.82 20.41 17.30
CA PRO A 376 1.72 20.33 16.34
C PRO A 376 1.60 21.55 15.40
N ASP A 377 2.28 22.64 15.75
CA ASP A 377 2.44 23.84 14.91
C ASP A 377 3.79 23.85 14.14
N ALA A 378 4.56 22.77 14.14
CA ALA A 378 5.77 22.70 13.31
C ALA A 378 5.36 22.83 11.85
N ALA A 379 6.00 23.77 11.15
CA ALA A 379 5.78 23.92 9.73
C ALA A 379 6.05 22.58 9.03
N PRO A 380 5.18 22.13 8.12
CA PRO A 380 5.37 20.86 7.40
C PRO A 380 6.76 20.85 6.75
N PRO A 381 7.41 19.67 6.63
CA PRO A 381 8.75 19.58 6.06
C PRO A 381 8.79 20.26 4.70
N GLU A 382 9.73 21.19 4.55
CA GLU A 382 9.86 21.99 3.33
C GLU A 382 10.32 21.12 2.16
N LEU A 383 9.83 21.42 0.96
CA LEU A 383 10.33 20.78 -0.26
C LEU A 383 11.82 21.07 -0.43
N PRO A 384 12.65 20.09 -0.85
CA PRO A 384 14.05 20.30 -1.17
C PRO A 384 14.21 21.38 -2.23
N PHE A 385 15.06 22.35 -1.96
CA PHE A 385 15.18 23.58 -2.73
C PHE A 385 16.64 23.92 -2.99
N ALA A 386 16.95 24.31 -4.23
CA ALA A 386 18.29 24.77 -4.61
C ALA A 386 18.23 25.92 -5.59
N LEU A 387 19.19 26.86 -5.49
CA LEU A 387 19.42 27.93 -6.47
C LEU A 387 20.69 27.63 -7.27
N VAL A 388 20.54 27.51 -8.57
CA VAL A 388 21.65 27.23 -9.50
C VAL A 388 21.87 28.43 -10.42
N ARG A 389 23.13 28.82 -10.63
CA ARG A 389 23.47 29.91 -11.56
C ARG A 389 23.03 29.56 -12.98
N TYR A 390 22.22 30.44 -13.58
CA TYR A 390 21.66 30.30 -14.92
C TYR A 390 21.79 31.57 -15.71
N GLY A 391 22.75 31.59 -16.67
CA GLY A 391 23.08 32.80 -17.41
C GLY A 391 23.63 33.89 -16.51
N ASP A 392 22.96 35.02 -16.49
CA ASP A 392 23.27 36.22 -15.66
C ASP A 392 22.46 36.26 -14.35
N GLY A 393 21.69 35.22 -14.05
CA GLY A 393 20.90 35.09 -12.84
C GLY A 393 20.90 33.66 -12.31
N ARG A 394 19.78 33.26 -11.65
CA ARG A 394 19.61 31.93 -11.03
C ARG A 394 18.33 31.26 -11.47
N ALA A 395 18.34 29.94 -11.55
CA ALA A 395 17.18 29.08 -11.62
C ALA A 395 16.94 28.46 -10.23
N ALA A 396 15.70 28.45 -9.78
CA ALA A 396 15.30 27.72 -8.59
C ALA A 396 14.89 26.29 -8.99
N ILE A 397 15.42 25.31 -8.30
CA ILE A 397 15.05 23.89 -8.45
C ILE A 397 14.29 23.50 -7.20
N ILE A 398 13.07 22.99 -7.37
CA ILE A 398 12.22 22.47 -6.32
C ILE A 398 12.01 20.99 -6.61
N ALA A 399 12.56 20.12 -5.76
CA ALA A 399 12.37 18.69 -5.90
C ALA A 399 11.05 18.27 -5.22
N ILE A 400 10.28 17.48 -5.94
CA ILE A 400 8.99 16.93 -5.49
C ILE A 400 9.10 15.43 -5.64
N ASN A 401 9.44 14.74 -4.55
CA ASN A 401 9.70 13.29 -4.56
C ASN A 401 8.41 12.47 -4.53
N ASP A 402 7.34 13.03 -4.01
CA ASP A 402 5.99 12.48 -3.89
C ASP A 402 4.95 13.59 -4.00
N VAL A 403 3.68 13.23 -4.11
CA VAL A 403 2.57 14.19 -4.21
C VAL A 403 1.65 14.01 -2.99
N PRO A 404 1.96 14.63 -1.83
CA PRO A 404 1.09 14.60 -0.66
C PRO A 404 -0.11 15.56 -0.82
N ASP A 405 -1.15 15.40 -0.02
CA ASP A 405 -2.36 16.24 -0.05
C ASP A 405 -2.04 17.73 0.17
N ASP A 406 -1.06 18.04 0.98
CA ASP A 406 -0.63 19.40 1.31
C ASP A 406 0.41 19.98 0.32
N LEU A 407 0.68 19.29 -0.82
CA LEU A 407 1.69 19.73 -1.81
C LEU A 407 1.48 21.17 -2.26
N GLY A 408 0.23 21.61 -2.42
CA GLY A 408 -0.09 22.99 -2.79
C GLY A 408 0.48 24.01 -1.80
N ALA A 409 0.38 23.74 -0.49
CA ALA A 409 0.92 24.59 0.55
C ALA A 409 2.46 24.55 0.58
N LYS A 410 3.06 23.37 0.55
CA LYS A 410 4.52 23.17 0.51
C LYS A 410 5.15 23.86 -0.70
N LEU A 411 4.55 23.70 -1.87
CA LEU A 411 5.04 24.32 -3.11
C LEU A 411 4.86 25.84 -3.10
N SER A 412 3.77 26.36 -2.51
CA SER A 412 3.58 27.80 -2.30
C SER A 412 4.70 28.41 -1.46
N SER A 413 5.12 27.72 -0.39
CA SER A 413 6.23 28.12 0.48
C SER A 413 7.57 28.09 -0.27
N ALA A 414 7.83 27.03 -1.04
CA ALA A 414 9.04 26.93 -1.85
C ALA A 414 9.11 28.03 -2.94
N LEU A 415 7.98 28.35 -3.57
CA LEU A 415 7.90 29.45 -4.55
C LEU A 415 8.12 30.82 -3.90
N ALA A 416 7.65 31.04 -2.66
CA ALA A 416 7.94 32.28 -1.92
C ALA A 416 9.45 32.42 -1.69
N ARG A 417 10.14 31.37 -1.25
CA ARG A 417 11.61 31.34 -1.11
C ARG A 417 12.32 31.62 -2.44
N ALA A 418 11.82 31.05 -3.54
CA ALA A 418 12.40 31.28 -4.87
C ALA A 418 12.34 32.77 -5.26
N ARG A 419 11.26 33.49 -4.90
CA ARG A 419 11.07 34.92 -5.20
C ARG A 419 12.00 35.85 -4.42
N GLU A 420 12.58 35.41 -3.31
CA GLU A 420 13.60 36.17 -2.58
C GLU A 420 14.90 36.35 -3.41
N ALA A 421 15.11 35.50 -4.39
CA ALA A 421 16.21 35.64 -5.32
C ALA A 421 15.88 36.73 -6.36
N HIS A 422 16.37 37.96 -6.15
CA HIS A 422 16.12 39.12 -7.04
C HIS A 422 16.54 38.91 -8.50
N ASP A 423 17.44 37.95 -8.76
CA ASP A 423 17.96 37.59 -10.10
C ASP A 423 17.34 36.27 -10.59
N LEU A 424 16.16 35.87 -10.10
CA LEU A 424 15.48 34.64 -10.53
C LEU A 424 15.12 34.70 -12.01
N ARG A 425 15.54 33.68 -12.76
CA ARG A 425 15.26 33.52 -14.21
C ARG A 425 14.12 32.53 -14.49
N GLY A 426 13.85 31.62 -13.59
CA GLY A 426 12.79 30.64 -13.72
C GLY A 426 12.82 29.62 -12.60
N VAL A 427 11.76 28.81 -12.54
CA VAL A 427 11.59 27.70 -11.60
C VAL A 427 11.57 26.38 -12.35
N VAL A 428 12.27 25.39 -11.84
CA VAL A 428 12.23 24.00 -12.30
C VAL A 428 11.59 23.14 -11.22
N LEU A 429 10.54 22.44 -11.56
CA LEU A 429 9.98 21.38 -10.73
C LEU A 429 10.65 20.07 -11.15
N ASP A 430 11.27 19.40 -10.20
CA ASP A 430 11.91 18.10 -10.43
C ASP A 430 10.97 16.99 -9.94
N LEU A 431 10.38 16.28 -10.89
CA LEU A 431 9.44 15.16 -10.66
C LEU A 431 10.09 13.80 -10.99
N ARG A 432 11.39 13.73 -11.17
CA ARG A 432 12.08 12.45 -11.42
C ARG A 432 11.91 11.51 -10.23
N ALA A 433 11.75 10.22 -10.52
CA ALA A 433 11.49 9.17 -9.53
C ALA A 433 10.26 9.42 -8.65
N ASN A 434 9.33 10.30 -9.07
CA ASN A 434 8.09 10.57 -8.36
C ASN A 434 6.98 9.63 -8.85
N GLY A 435 6.64 8.62 -8.06
CA GLY A 435 5.61 7.63 -8.38
C GLY A 435 4.16 8.17 -8.35
N GLY A 436 3.97 9.43 -7.98
CA GLY A 436 2.66 10.06 -7.85
C GLY A 436 2.25 10.32 -6.41
N GLY A 437 1.00 10.09 -6.10
CA GLY A 437 0.41 10.34 -4.80
C GLY A 437 -1.00 10.91 -4.94
N SER A 438 -1.33 11.90 -4.12
CA SER A 438 -2.64 12.53 -4.06
C SER A 438 -3.00 13.30 -5.34
N THR A 439 -4.15 13.00 -5.92
CA THR A 439 -4.73 13.77 -7.03
C THR A 439 -5.09 15.19 -6.58
N ASP A 440 -5.62 15.34 -5.38
CA ASP A 440 -5.97 16.65 -4.80
C ASP A 440 -4.73 17.49 -4.54
N GLY A 441 -3.66 16.88 -4.05
CA GLY A 441 -2.37 17.54 -3.89
C GLY A 441 -1.81 18.08 -5.21
N ALA A 442 -1.89 17.28 -6.29
CA ALA A 442 -1.51 17.71 -7.65
C ALA A 442 -2.39 18.87 -8.15
N ILE A 443 -3.72 18.77 -8.00
CA ILE A 443 -4.68 19.79 -8.40
C ILE A 443 -4.44 21.09 -7.62
N ALA A 444 -4.23 21.02 -6.30
CA ALA A 444 -3.92 22.16 -5.45
C ALA A 444 -2.60 22.83 -5.88
N ALA A 445 -1.56 22.06 -6.16
CA ALA A 445 -0.29 22.56 -6.66
C ALA A 445 -0.42 23.24 -8.03
N LEU A 446 -1.19 22.66 -8.94
CA LEU A 446 -1.48 23.25 -10.26
C LEU A 446 -2.17 24.61 -10.15
N GLY A 447 -2.98 24.86 -9.14
CA GLY A 447 -3.62 26.14 -8.89
C GLY A 447 -2.64 27.31 -8.76
N LEU A 448 -1.41 27.06 -8.32
CA LEU A 448 -0.35 28.08 -8.23
C LEU A 448 0.11 28.59 -9.59
N PHE A 449 -0.07 27.81 -10.66
CA PHE A 449 0.40 28.08 -12.02
C PHE A 449 -0.75 28.29 -13.01
N LEU A 450 -1.88 27.65 -12.76
CA LEU A 450 -3.05 27.51 -13.61
C LEU A 450 -4.36 27.85 -12.83
N PRO A 451 -4.49 29.03 -12.23
CA PRO A 451 -5.61 29.33 -11.34
C PRO A 451 -6.95 29.26 -12.05
N GLY A 452 -7.91 28.51 -11.48
CA GLY A 452 -9.30 28.45 -11.89
C GLY A 452 -9.57 27.85 -13.27
N VAL A 453 -8.62 27.16 -13.90
CA VAL A 453 -8.85 26.48 -15.18
C VAL A 453 -9.40 25.07 -14.99
N SER A 454 -10.05 24.55 -16.02
CA SER A 454 -10.42 23.13 -16.10
C SER A 454 -9.16 22.28 -16.30
N LEU A 455 -9.06 21.17 -15.60
CA LEU A 455 -7.90 20.29 -15.64
C LEU A 455 -8.22 18.96 -16.30
N PHE A 456 -8.50 17.94 -15.50
CA PHE A 456 -8.53 16.56 -15.98
C PHE A 456 -9.96 16.08 -16.20
N PRO A 457 -10.32 15.73 -17.46
CA PRO A 457 -11.50 14.89 -17.67
C PRO A 457 -11.25 13.53 -17.04
N MET A 458 -12.18 13.09 -16.21
CA MET A 458 -12.19 11.80 -15.54
C MET A 458 -13.41 11.01 -15.96
N ARG A 459 -13.24 9.79 -16.42
CA ARG A 459 -14.31 8.90 -16.86
C ARG A 459 -14.50 7.73 -15.90
N ARG A 460 -15.73 7.54 -15.46
CA ARG A 460 -16.19 6.35 -14.74
C ARG A 460 -16.69 5.26 -15.72
N ARG A 461 -17.06 4.09 -15.17
CA ARG A 461 -17.54 2.94 -15.97
C ARG A 461 -18.82 3.24 -16.75
N ASP A 462 -19.76 3.96 -16.18
CA ASP A 462 -21.03 4.36 -16.80
C ASP A 462 -20.88 5.36 -17.95
N GLY A 463 -19.66 5.82 -18.18
CA GLY A 463 -19.32 6.82 -19.19
C GLY A 463 -19.50 8.26 -18.73
N GLU A 464 -19.90 8.49 -17.47
CA GLU A 464 -19.92 9.82 -16.88
C GLU A 464 -18.52 10.42 -16.90
N ILE A 465 -18.44 11.69 -17.31
CA ILE A 465 -17.20 12.44 -17.38
C ILE A 465 -17.29 13.62 -16.42
N GLU A 466 -16.52 13.56 -15.37
CA GLU A 466 -16.26 14.68 -14.48
C GLU A 466 -15.03 15.45 -14.95
N VAL A 467 -14.98 16.76 -14.68
CA VAL A 467 -13.83 17.59 -15.04
C VAL A 467 -13.35 18.34 -13.80
N ASP A 468 -12.16 18.02 -13.37
CA ASP A 468 -11.52 18.72 -12.26
C ASP A 468 -11.17 20.16 -12.65
N ARG A 469 -11.08 21.01 -11.62
CA ARG A 469 -10.65 22.40 -11.76
C ARG A 469 -9.53 22.73 -10.78
N ALA A 470 -8.53 23.44 -11.29
CA ALA A 470 -7.54 24.04 -10.43
C ALA A 470 -8.19 25.08 -9.48
N PRO A 471 -7.80 25.15 -8.22
CA PRO A 471 -8.27 26.18 -7.31
C PRO A 471 -7.86 27.58 -7.79
N ASP A 472 -8.71 28.57 -7.56
CA ASP A 472 -8.41 29.97 -7.86
C ASP A 472 -7.66 30.59 -6.66
N VAL A 473 -6.35 30.39 -6.62
CA VAL A 473 -5.51 30.86 -5.52
C VAL A 473 -5.30 32.38 -5.59
N PRO A 474 -5.04 33.07 -4.44
CA PRO A 474 -4.73 34.49 -4.40
C PRO A 474 -3.55 34.88 -5.30
N VAL A 475 -3.62 36.08 -5.90
CA VAL A 475 -2.65 36.54 -6.92
C VAL A 475 -1.21 36.52 -6.39
N GLU A 476 -1.00 36.85 -5.13
CA GLU A 476 0.31 36.87 -4.48
C GLU A 476 0.96 35.48 -4.36
N LYS A 477 0.15 34.43 -4.36
CA LYS A 477 0.65 33.05 -4.34
C LYS A 477 0.95 32.52 -5.74
N ARG A 478 0.37 33.08 -6.81
CA ARG A 478 0.51 32.61 -8.19
C ARG A 478 1.93 32.80 -8.70
N TYR A 479 2.50 31.78 -9.29
CA TYR A 479 3.77 31.91 -10.01
C TYR A 479 3.53 32.14 -11.50
N THR A 480 3.92 33.30 -12.00
CA THR A 480 3.72 33.72 -13.40
C THR A 480 5.01 33.78 -14.20
N GLY A 481 6.16 33.46 -13.60
CA GLY A 481 7.47 33.43 -14.26
C GLY A 481 7.71 32.20 -15.13
N PRO A 482 8.87 32.11 -15.79
CA PRO A 482 9.26 30.94 -16.57
C PRO A 482 9.28 29.67 -15.74
N LEU A 483 8.70 28.58 -16.27
CA LEU A 483 8.54 27.31 -15.58
C LEU A 483 8.99 26.14 -16.47
N ALA A 484 9.72 25.22 -15.90
CA ALA A 484 10.07 23.94 -16.51
C ALA A 484 9.77 22.78 -15.54
N VAL A 485 9.53 21.60 -16.09
CA VAL A 485 9.32 20.36 -15.32
C VAL A 485 10.28 19.31 -15.84
N VAL A 486 11.02 18.68 -14.95
CA VAL A 486 11.91 17.55 -15.28
C VAL A 486 11.23 16.26 -14.90
N VAL A 487 11.15 15.33 -15.83
CA VAL A 487 10.50 14.02 -15.67
C VAL A 487 11.39 12.89 -16.15
N ASP A 488 11.12 11.68 -15.69
CA ASP A 488 11.75 10.44 -16.15
C ASP A 488 10.72 9.30 -16.27
N GLY A 489 11.21 8.09 -16.52
CA GLY A 489 10.35 6.92 -16.70
C GLY A 489 9.64 6.45 -15.42
N ASP A 490 10.10 6.89 -14.26
CA ASP A 490 9.51 6.56 -12.95
C ASP A 490 8.54 7.67 -12.46
N SER A 491 8.46 8.80 -13.19
CA SER A 491 7.43 9.83 -12.97
C SER A 491 6.07 9.25 -13.36
N ALA A 492 5.14 9.08 -12.39
CA ALA A 492 3.87 8.37 -12.61
C ALA A 492 2.65 9.09 -12.00
N SER A 493 1.43 8.74 -12.46
CA SER A 493 0.15 9.10 -11.82
C SER A 493 0.02 10.61 -11.57
N ALA A 494 -0.14 11.06 -10.31
CA ALA A 494 -0.28 12.48 -9.94
C ALA A 494 0.91 13.35 -10.42
N ALA A 495 2.13 12.81 -10.51
CA ALA A 495 3.26 13.51 -11.12
C ALA A 495 3.04 13.73 -12.64
N GLU A 496 2.42 12.78 -13.32
CA GLU A 496 2.04 12.93 -14.74
C GLU A 496 0.90 13.94 -14.91
N MET A 497 -0.04 14.00 -13.95
CA MET A 497 -1.05 15.08 -13.91
C MET A 497 -0.37 16.45 -13.83
N MET A 498 0.60 16.62 -12.93
CA MET A 498 1.33 17.90 -12.81
C MET A 498 2.07 18.25 -14.09
N ALA A 499 2.89 17.35 -14.61
CA ALA A 499 3.69 17.60 -15.82
C ALA A 499 2.80 17.82 -17.05
N GLY A 500 1.83 16.92 -17.26
CA GLY A 500 0.92 16.96 -18.40
C GLY A 500 -0.09 18.11 -18.37
N GLY A 501 -0.60 18.45 -17.19
CA GLY A 501 -1.47 19.61 -16.99
C GLY A 501 -0.77 20.92 -17.37
N LEU A 502 0.46 21.12 -16.88
CA LEU A 502 1.28 22.28 -17.23
C LEU A 502 1.65 22.31 -18.70
N ALA A 503 1.98 21.16 -19.30
CA ALA A 503 2.30 21.05 -20.73
C ALA A 503 1.10 21.35 -21.64
N SER A 504 -0.09 20.82 -21.30
CA SER A 504 -1.32 21.00 -22.09
C SER A 504 -1.72 22.47 -22.23
N TYR A 505 -1.47 23.26 -21.18
CA TYR A 505 -1.69 24.70 -21.18
C TYR A 505 -0.48 25.51 -21.67
N ARG A 506 0.60 24.88 -22.11
CA ARG A 506 1.89 25.52 -22.47
C ARG A 506 2.44 26.41 -21.35
N ARG A 507 2.11 26.07 -20.10
CA ARG A 507 2.54 26.84 -18.93
C ARG A 507 3.97 26.52 -18.53
N ALA A 508 4.43 25.28 -18.80
CA ALA A 508 5.78 24.84 -18.55
C ALA A 508 6.37 24.07 -19.74
N VAL A 509 7.69 24.07 -19.82
CA VAL A 509 8.43 23.18 -20.72
C VAL A 509 8.75 21.90 -19.97
N VAL A 510 8.27 20.76 -20.48
CA VAL A 510 8.62 19.45 -19.95
C VAL A 510 9.89 18.93 -20.61
N ILE A 511 10.85 18.53 -19.79
CA ILE A 511 12.16 18.02 -20.22
C ILE A 511 12.48 16.70 -19.50
N GLY A 512 13.11 15.77 -20.20
CA GLY A 512 13.52 14.48 -19.63
C GLY A 512 13.27 13.32 -20.57
N ASP A 513 12.70 12.24 -20.05
CA ASP A 513 12.26 11.08 -20.84
C ASP A 513 10.75 10.88 -20.68
N ASN A 514 10.16 9.97 -21.48
CA ASN A 514 8.76 9.62 -21.36
C ASN A 514 8.46 9.09 -19.95
N THR A 515 7.35 9.53 -19.40
CA THR A 515 6.89 9.10 -18.07
C THR A 515 6.30 7.68 -18.06
N TYR A 516 5.95 7.18 -16.90
CA TYR A 516 5.48 5.80 -16.67
C TYR A 516 4.20 5.45 -17.45
N GLY A 517 3.20 6.33 -17.49
CA GLY A 517 1.96 6.15 -18.21
C GLY A 517 0.78 5.65 -17.38
N LYS A 518 0.70 5.95 -16.07
CA LYS A 518 -0.43 5.59 -15.21
C LYS A 518 -1.52 6.66 -15.24
N GLY A 519 -2.48 6.48 -16.17
CA GLY A 519 -3.62 7.39 -16.37
C GLY A 519 -4.92 6.90 -15.75
N CYS A 520 -4.84 6.23 -14.60
CA CYS A 520 -5.97 5.67 -13.87
C CYS A 520 -5.84 5.94 -12.37
N ALA A 521 -6.99 5.95 -11.68
CA ALA A 521 -7.04 6.08 -10.23
C ALA A 521 -7.83 4.94 -9.60
N GLN A 522 -7.36 4.51 -8.42
CA GLN A 522 -7.99 3.47 -7.62
C GLN A 522 -8.82 4.10 -6.51
N GLU A 523 -9.97 3.49 -6.23
CA GLU A 523 -10.77 3.77 -5.05
C GLU A 523 -10.77 2.56 -4.13
N TYR A 524 -10.83 2.83 -2.82
CA TYR A 524 -11.04 1.84 -1.79
C TYR A 524 -12.52 1.80 -1.46
N LEU A 525 -13.14 0.66 -1.70
CA LEU A 525 -14.57 0.45 -1.53
C LEU A 525 -14.79 -0.56 -0.42
N ASP A 526 -15.76 -0.31 0.46
CA ASP A 526 -16.29 -1.38 1.27
C ASP A 526 -16.89 -2.43 0.35
N ASP A 527 -16.59 -3.69 0.60
CA ASP A 527 -17.22 -4.71 -0.20
C ASP A 527 -18.70 -4.88 0.18
N ASP A 528 -19.54 -5.17 -0.81
CA ASP A 528 -20.99 -5.32 -0.61
C ASP A 528 -21.35 -6.53 0.28
N ALA A 529 -20.40 -7.40 0.59
CA ALA A 529 -20.53 -8.52 1.53
C ALA A 529 -20.15 -8.11 2.97
N HIS A 530 -19.64 -6.88 3.18
CA HIS A 530 -19.15 -6.38 4.47
C HIS A 530 -18.07 -7.28 5.11
N ALA A 531 -17.29 -7.97 4.28
CA ALA A 531 -16.27 -8.92 4.71
C ALA A 531 -14.85 -8.37 4.56
N GLY A 532 -14.66 -7.28 3.80
CA GLY A 532 -13.36 -6.71 3.51
C GLY A 532 -13.41 -5.39 2.79
N VAL A 533 -12.24 -4.97 2.32
CA VAL A 533 -12.04 -3.77 1.51
C VAL A 533 -11.58 -4.16 0.11
N LEU A 534 -12.18 -3.53 -0.89
CA LEU A 534 -11.91 -3.75 -2.30
C LEU A 534 -11.23 -2.51 -2.89
N ARG A 535 -9.99 -2.65 -3.35
CA ARG A 535 -9.32 -1.62 -4.16
C ARG A 535 -9.57 -1.90 -5.62
N LEU A 536 -10.07 -0.93 -6.37
CA LEU A 536 -10.34 -1.06 -7.80
C LEU A 536 -9.98 0.20 -8.57
N THR A 537 -9.57 0.04 -9.82
CA THR A 537 -9.50 1.13 -10.79
C THR A 537 -10.91 1.53 -11.22
N THR A 538 -11.40 2.63 -10.70
CA THR A 538 -12.74 3.15 -10.95
C THR A 538 -12.75 4.35 -11.89
N LEU A 539 -11.59 4.96 -12.10
CA LEU A 539 -11.42 6.19 -12.89
C LEU A 539 -10.31 6.03 -13.92
N LEU A 540 -10.57 6.56 -15.12
CA LEU A 540 -9.53 6.86 -16.12
C LEU A 540 -9.51 8.37 -16.34
N PHE A 541 -8.32 8.98 -16.33
CA PHE A 541 -8.18 10.39 -16.63
C PHE A 541 -7.40 10.64 -17.92
N SER A 542 -7.66 11.77 -18.52
CA SER A 542 -6.90 12.31 -19.64
C SER A 542 -6.36 13.69 -19.33
N LEU A 543 -5.39 14.15 -20.11
CA LEU A 543 -4.88 15.50 -20.02
C LEU A 543 -5.96 16.54 -20.39
N PRO A 544 -5.78 17.81 -20.01
CA PRO A 544 -6.73 18.88 -20.36
C PRO A 544 -6.99 19.03 -21.86
N ASP A 545 -6.06 18.64 -22.73
CA ASP A 545 -6.22 18.63 -24.19
C ASP A 545 -6.87 17.34 -24.73
N GLY A 546 -7.34 16.47 -23.83
CA GLY A 546 -7.91 15.18 -24.15
C GLY A 546 -6.89 14.07 -24.46
N SER A 547 -5.59 14.35 -24.42
CA SER A 547 -4.57 13.32 -24.68
C SER A 547 -4.56 12.26 -23.59
N PRO A 548 -4.45 10.96 -23.95
CA PRO A 548 -4.39 9.88 -22.96
C PRO A 548 -3.08 9.89 -22.21
N VAL A 549 -3.13 9.57 -20.90
CA VAL A 549 -1.96 9.27 -20.06
C VAL A 549 -1.79 7.76 -19.94
N GLN A 550 -2.88 7.02 -19.76
CA GLN A 550 -2.88 5.57 -19.56
C GLN A 550 -2.14 4.85 -20.69
N LYS A 551 -1.09 4.09 -20.35
CA LYS A 551 -0.16 3.37 -21.25
C LYS A 551 0.64 4.24 -22.22
N VAL A 552 0.47 5.54 -22.21
CA VAL A 552 1.14 6.47 -23.14
C VAL A 552 2.20 7.31 -22.42
N GLY A 553 1.85 7.82 -21.25
CA GLY A 553 2.69 8.75 -20.49
C GLY A 553 2.76 10.15 -21.10
N ILE A 554 3.58 10.98 -20.50
CA ILE A 554 3.87 12.35 -20.95
C ILE A 554 5.15 12.31 -21.76
N SER A 555 5.08 12.77 -23.01
CA SER A 555 6.27 12.94 -23.85
C SER A 555 6.87 14.32 -23.63
N PRO A 556 8.16 14.42 -23.21
CA PRO A 556 8.79 15.71 -22.99
C PRO A 556 9.04 16.46 -24.30
N GLN A 557 8.90 17.81 -24.28
CA GLN A 557 9.24 18.67 -25.41
C GLN A 557 10.77 18.71 -25.64
N VAL A 558 11.56 18.54 -24.59
CA VAL A 558 13.02 18.48 -24.68
C VAL A 558 13.49 17.12 -24.16
N ARG A 559 13.90 16.25 -25.06
CA ARG A 559 14.35 14.91 -24.67
C ARG A 559 15.75 14.91 -24.08
N LEU A 560 15.92 14.18 -22.99
CA LEU A 560 17.20 13.81 -22.40
C LEU A 560 17.30 12.29 -22.36
N SER A 561 18.46 11.76 -22.72
CA SER A 561 18.74 10.34 -22.47
C SER A 561 18.97 10.14 -20.98
N LEU A 562 18.00 9.56 -20.31
CA LEU A 562 18.03 9.17 -18.91
C LEU A 562 18.10 7.64 -18.81
N PRO A 563 18.47 7.08 -17.64
CA PRO A 563 18.34 5.64 -17.43
C PRO A 563 16.90 5.19 -17.75
N ALA A 564 16.78 4.07 -18.43
CA ALA A 564 15.46 3.53 -18.74
C ALA A 564 14.76 3.11 -17.45
N ALA A 565 13.48 3.42 -17.33
CA ALA A 565 12.64 2.85 -16.28
C ALA A 565 12.62 1.32 -16.40
N THR A 566 12.63 0.65 -15.27
CA THR A 566 12.55 -0.82 -15.20
C THR A 566 11.16 -1.32 -15.55
N GLU A 567 10.14 -0.51 -15.31
CA GLU A 567 8.73 -0.82 -15.54
C GLU A 567 8.01 0.34 -16.23
N ARG A 568 6.92 0.03 -16.93
CA ARG A 568 5.99 1.00 -17.53
C ARG A 568 4.59 0.42 -17.54
N GLU A 569 3.58 1.27 -17.37
CA GLU A 569 2.17 0.87 -17.41
C GLU A 569 1.81 0.11 -18.71
N ALA A 570 2.44 0.46 -19.82
CA ALA A 570 2.24 -0.21 -21.11
C ALA A 570 2.62 -1.71 -21.07
N LEU A 571 3.53 -2.11 -20.16
CA LEU A 571 3.99 -3.49 -19.97
C LEU A 571 3.20 -4.23 -18.88
N VAL A 572 2.44 -3.51 -18.06
CA VAL A 572 1.61 -4.12 -17.02
C VAL A 572 0.52 -4.95 -17.68
N SER A 573 0.54 -6.25 -17.38
CA SER A 573 -0.47 -7.18 -17.87
C SER A 573 -1.85 -6.76 -17.33
N ARG A 574 -2.84 -6.67 -18.20
CA ARG A 574 -4.22 -6.29 -17.87
C ARG A 574 -4.45 -4.84 -17.40
N ALA A 575 -3.46 -3.97 -17.45
CA ALA A 575 -3.70 -2.55 -17.27
C ALA A 575 -4.71 -2.06 -18.32
N LEU A 576 -5.58 -1.15 -17.91
CA LEU A 576 -6.63 -0.60 -18.78
C LEU A 576 -6.04 0.05 -20.03
N GLY A 577 -6.82 0.07 -21.11
CA GLY A 577 -6.43 0.72 -22.36
C GLY A 577 -6.38 2.25 -22.25
N PRO A 578 -5.66 2.93 -23.17
CA PRO A 578 -5.62 4.37 -23.20
C PRO A 578 -7.03 4.95 -23.48
N TRP A 579 -7.36 6.03 -22.78
CA TRP A 579 -8.58 6.76 -22.99
C TRP A 579 -8.31 8.21 -23.42
N ARG A 580 -8.91 8.63 -24.54
CA ARG A 580 -8.88 10.01 -25.01
C ARG A 580 -10.14 10.73 -24.54
N GLY A 581 -9.96 11.74 -23.68
CA GLY A 581 -11.05 12.57 -23.17
C GLY A 581 -11.40 13.75 -24.11
N PRO A 582 -12.37 14.59 -23.71
CA PRO A 582 -12.64 15.86 -24.36
C PRO A 582 -11.50 16.87 -24.10
N ASP A 583 -11.31 17.82 -25.05
CA ASP A 583 -10.48 19.00 -24.80
C ASP A 583 -11.28 20.01 -23.95
N VAL A 584 -10.80 20.27 -22.73
CA VAL A 584 -11.47 21.13 -21.74
C VAL A 584 -10.72 22.44 -21.50
N ARG A 585 -9.69 22.72 -22.28
CA ARG A 585 -8.81 23.88 -22.06
C ARG A 585 -9.49 25.21 -22.37
N ASP A 586 -9.32 26.17 -21.47
CA ASP A 586 -9.52 27.59 -21.73
C ASP A 586 -8.17 28.29 -21.84
N GLN A 587 -7.60 28.29 -23.03
CA GLN A 587 -6.28 28.88 -23.31
C GLN A 587 -6.25 30.42 -23.09
N SER A 588 -7.42 31.07 -23.09
CA SER A 588 -7.48 32.53 -22.88
C SER A 588 -7.04 32.97 -21.48
N ARG A 589 -7.10 32.05 -20.52
CA ARG A 589 -6.76 32.29 -19.11
C ARG A 589 -5.27 32.09 -18.79
N VAL A 590 -4.51 31.44 -19.67
CA VAL A 590 -3.13 31.05 -19.41
C VAL A 590 -2.19 31.76 -20.36
N LYS A 591 -1.19 32.45 -19.80
CA LYS A 591 -0.13 33.06 -20.58
C LYS A 591 1.00 32.07 -20.81
N ASP A 592 1.39 31.91 -22.08
CA ASP A 592 2.62 31.26 -22.45
C ASP A 592 3.82 32.13 -22.01
N VAL A 593 4.66 31.58 -21.15
CA VAL A 593 5.87 32.28 -20.67
C VAL A 593 7.06 31.43 -21.02
N PRO A 594 7.79 31.79 -22.13
CA PRO A 594 8.87 30.97 -22.60
C PRO A 594 10.03 30.93 -21.59
N TRP A 595 10.71 29.80 -21.55
CA TRP A 595 11.92 29.65 -20.76
C TRP A 595 13.05 30.53 -21.37
N PRO A 596 13.80 31.31 -20.53
CA PRO A 596 14.81 32.22 -21.05
C PRO A 596 16.01 31.45 -21.62
N THR A 597 16.42 31.82 -22.85
CA THR A 597 17.66 31.31 -23.45
C THR A 597 18.86 31.96 -22.78
N ASN A 598 19.90 31.15 -22.51
CA ASN A 598 21.12 31.61 -21.86
C ASN A 598 22.41 31.13 -22.58
N GLY A 599 22.27 30.56 -23.80
CA GLY A 599 23.37 29.95 -24.55
C GLY A 599 23.95 28.71 -23.85
N GLY A 600 23.16 28.02 -23.01
CA GLY A 600 23.58 26.82 -22.28
C GLY A 600 24.52 27.11 -21.10
N ARG A 601 24.69 28.35 -20.67
CA ARG A 601 25.53 28.73 -19.53
C ARG A 601 24.86 28.40 -18.21
N VAL A 602 25.34 27.33 -17.59
CA VAL A 602 24.86 26.84 -16.26
C VAL A 602 26.07 26.74 -15.35
N GLY A 603 25.94 27.25 -14.14
CA GLY A 603 26.95 27.13 -13.10
C GLY A 603 27.09 25.71 -12.57
N PRO A 604 27.99 25.51 -11.59
CA PRO A 604 28.08 24.21 -10.91
C PRO A 604 26.73 23.82 -10.28
N CYS A 605 26.30 22.60 -10.50
CA CYS A 605 25.17 21.97 -9.81
C CYS A 605 25.58 20.56 -9.37
N HIS A 606 25.07 20.13 -8.24
CA HIS A 606 25.46 18.84 -7.65
C HIS A 606 24.92 17.65 -8.44
N ASP A 607 23.81 17.83 -9.14
CA ASP A 607 23.19 16.80 -9.98
C ASP A 607 23.58 16.99 -11.46
N PRO A 608 24.39 16.08 -12.03
CA PRO A 608 24.79 16.16 -13.44
C PRO A 608 23.61 16.11 -14.42
N THR A 609 22.54 15.42 -14.08
CA THR A 609 21.33 15.31 -14.91
C THR A 609 20.58 16.64 -14.93
N MET A 610 20.38 17.26 -13.78
CA MET A 610 19.78 18.57 -13.67
C MET A 610 20.63 19.62 -14.40
N CYS A 611 21.96 19.55 -14.32
CA CYS A 611 22.85 20.39 -15.10
C CYS A 611 22.61 20.25 -16.61
N ARG A 612 22.45 19.02 -17.11
CA ARG A 612 22.14 18.75 -18.52
C ARG A 612 20.78 19.33 -18.91
N ALA A 613 19.78 19.15 -18.06
CA ALA A 613 18.44 19.68 -18.27
C ALA A 613 18.44 21.21 -18.41
N LEU A 614 19.10 21.91 -17.48
CA LEU A 614 19.21 23.35 -17.51
C LEU A 614 19.99 23.87 -18.76
N ARG A 615 21.04 23.16 -19.19
CA ARG A 615 21.75 23.50 -20.41
C ARG A 615 20.89 23.31 -21.65
N ALA A 616 20.17 22.20 -21.73
CA ALA A 616 19.25 21.91 -22.84
C ALA A 616 18.13 22.96 -22.93
N LEU A 617 17.50 23.30 -21.79
CA LEU A 617 16.53 24.38 -21.72
C LEU A 617 17.08 25.73 -22.23
N GLY A 618 18.33 26.07 -21.86
CA GLY A 618 18.96 27.29 -22.28
C GLY A 618 19.41 27.34 -23.75
N ALA A 619 19.59 26.20 -24.39
CA ALA A 619 20.01 26.06 -25.76
C ALA A 619 18.84 26.04 -26.77
N THR A 620 17.62 25.67 -26.33
CA THR A 620 16.48 25.51 -27.24
C THR A 620 15.76 26.83 -27.53
N ARG A 621 15.73 27.24 -28.82
CA ARG A 621 14.77 28.25 -29.33
C ARG A 621 13.34 27.70 -29.40
N ALA A 622 13.11 26.42 -29.09
CA ALA A 622 11.86 25.71 -29.29
C ALA A 622 10.76 26.03 -28.24
N ALA A 623 11.10 26.77 -27.21
CA ALA A 623 10.11 27.26 -26.21
C ALA A 623 9.44 28.59 -26.65
N ALA A 624 9.56 28.98 -27.90
CA ALA A 624 9.05 30.26 -28.41
C ALA A 624 8.06 30.12 -29.58
N ARG A 625 7.39 28.97 -29.75
CA ARG A 625 6.30 28.81 -30.73
C ARG A 625 5.17 27.98 -30.19
#